data_f6159210944b5638718ef7b86be8ab99
#
_entry.id   f6159210944b5638718ef7b86be8ab99
#
_cell.length_a   1.000
_cell.length_b   1.000
_cell.length_c   1.000
_cell.angle_alpha   90.00
_cell.angle_beta   90.00
_cell.angle_gamma   90.00
#
_symmetry.space_group_name_H-M   'P 1'
#
loop_
_entity.id
_entity.type
_entity.pdbx_description
1 polymer ?
#
loop_
_entity_poly.entity_id
_entity_poly.type
_entity_poly.pdbx_seq_one_letter_code
_entity_poly.pdbx_strand_id
1 'polypeptide(L)'
;MSHNVVNLECDGCGARVATDTKTCPYCHQPIVISTLGSLDGFSPMALKKKASIYNKAIAGDPENDELNMSIAFCYMKMNLYDKAIPCFEKALEENFDNADAYFYAAIALLKGKKAFLSPREVINKVIEYIDAANMIETKGIYYYYLAYIKYDYFERKSLNSAPNYRECIKKALDCGLSDADIETLYNLLGVERPTELKM
;
A
#
# COMPACT_ATOMS: atom_id res chain seq x y z
N MET A 1 3.63 15.36 -14.87
CA MET A 1 4.87 15.29 -15.71
C MET A 1 4.69 14.16 -16.71
N SER A 2 5.14 14.29 -17.97
CA SER A 2 5.00 13.20 -18.94
C SER A 2 6.13 12.19 -18.69
N HIS A 3 5.81 11.04 -18.15
CA HIS A 3 6.77 9.94 -18.03
C HIS A 3 7.21 9.45 -19.41
N ASN A 4 8.45 9.00 -19.51
CA ASN A 4 8.90 8.35 -20.73
C ASN A 4 8.14 7.04 -20.94
N VAL A 5 7.56 6.87 -22.11
CA VAL A 5 6.87 5.63 -22.46
C VAL A 5 7.91 4.51 -22.57
N VAL A 6 7.88 3.59 -21.62
CA VAL A 6 8.77 2.43 -21.58
C VAL A 6 8.02 1.22 -22.11
N ASN A 7 8.69 0.39 -22.90
CA ASN A 7 8.13 -0.87 -23.36
C ASN A 7 8.47 -2.01 -22.38
N LEU A 8 7.47 -2.77 -22.00
CA LEU A 8 7.63 -3.99 -21.21
C LEU A 8 7.02 -5.21 -21.92
N GLU A 9 7.44 -6.40 -21.53
CA GLU A 9 6.83 -7.63 -22.01
C GLU A 9 5.59 -7.97 -21.17
N CYS A 10 4.45 -8.16 -21.81
CA CYS A 10 3.24 -8.63 -21.15
C CYS A 10 3.48 -10.02 -20.54
N ASP A 11 3.24 -10.19 -19.25
CA ASP A 11 3.43 -11.46 -18.54
C ASP A 11 2.48 -12.56 -18.99
N GLY A 12 1.34 -12.20 -19.61
CA GLY A 12 0.35 -13.12 -20.14
C GLY A 12 0.71 -13.68 -21.53
N CYS A 13 0.97 -12.80 -22.52
CA CYS A 13 1.15 -13.22 -23.91
C CYS A 13 2.56 -12.96 -24.47
N GLY A 14 3.45 -12.32 -23.72
CA GLY A 14 4.81 -12.00 -24.16
C GLY A 14 4.91 -10.83 -25.14
N ALA A 15 3.80 -10.19 -25.53
CA ALA A 15 3.83 -9.05 -26.42
C ALA A 15 4.53 -7.84 -25.78
N ARG A 16 5.30 -7.08 -26.56
CA ARG A 16 5.84 -5.80 -26.13
C ARG A 16 4.73 -4.75 -26.13
N VAL A 17 4.50 -4.14 -24.99
CA VAL A 17 3.45 -3.14 -24.78
C VAL A 17 4.03 -1.94 -24.06
N ALA A 18 3.51 -0.76 -24.38
CA ALA A 18 3.92 0.46 -23.74
C ALA A 18 3.28 0.62 -22.35
N THR A 19 3.98 1.22 -21.40
CA THR A 19 3.53 1.40 -20.03
C THR A 19 2.39 2.41 -19.88
N ASP A 20 2.14 3.25 -20.89
CA ASP A 20 0.98 4.15 -20.95
C ASP A 20 -0.34 3.42 -21.22
N THR A 21 -0.29 2.14 -21.62
CA THR A 21 -1.47 1.30 -21.77
C THR A 21 -1.78 0.56 -20.47
N LYS A 22 -2.98 0.77 -19.92
CA LYS A 22 -3.39 0.11 -18.66
C LYS A 22 -3.60 -1.41 -18.83
N THR A 23 -3.96 -1.84 -20.04
CA THR A 23 -4.22 -3.25 -20.36
C THR A 23 -3.55 -3.64 -21.66
N CYS A 24 -3.08 -4.88 -21.74
CA CYS A 24 -2.48 -5.42 -22.96
C CYS A 24 -3.53 -5.46 -24.10
N PRO A 25 -3.24 -4.87 -25.26
CA PRO A 25 -4.18 -4.86 -26.39
C PRO A 25 -4.42 -6.24 -27.02
N TYR A 26 -3.58 -7.24 -26.70
CA TYR A 26 -3.64 -8.59 -27.27
C TYR A 26 -4.33 -9.61 -26.37
N CYS A 27 -4.06 -9.60 -25.05
CA CYS A 27 -4.60 -10.60 -24.13
C CYS A 27 -5.40 -9.99 -22.96
N HIS A 28 -5.57 -8.67 -22.95
CA HIS A 28 -6.34 -7.89 -21.98
C HIS A 28 -5.87 -8.02 -20.52
N GLN A 29 -4.68 -8.56 -20.28
CA GLN A 29 -4.06 -8.59 -18.96
C GLN A 29 -3.65 -7.17 -18.53
N PRO A 30 -3.80 -6.81 -17.23
CA PRO A 30 -3.32 -5.53 -16.71
C PRO A 30 -1.82 -5.38 -16.91
N ILE A 31 -1.40 -4.27 -17.49
CA ILE A 31 0.02 -3.92 -17.69
C ILE A 31 0.57 -3.21 -16.47
N VAL A 32 -0.20 -2.31 -15.89
CA VAL A 32 0.14 -1.59 -14.66
C VAL A 32 -0.79 -2.07 -13.54
N ILE A 33 -0.24 -2.30 -12.37
CA ILE A 33 -1.00 -2.71 -11.19
C ILE A 33 -1.45 -1.47 -10.45
N SER A 34 -2.70 -1.10 -10.60
CA SER A 34 -3.29 0.07 -9.95
C SER A 34 -3.86 -0.22 -8.56
N THR A 35 -4.15 -1.49 -8.24
CA THR A 35 -4.66 -1.89 -6.92
C THR A 35 -4.05 -3.21 -6.47
N LEU A 36 -3.85 -3.36 -5.16
CA LEU A 36 -3.29 -4.59 -4.61
C LEU A 36 -4.22 -5.80 -4.83
N GLY A 37 -5.54 -5.59 -4.84
CA GLY A 37 -6.54 -6.63 -5.09
C GLY A 37 -6.44 -7.24 -6.50
N SER A 38 -5.93 -6.51 -7.49
CA SER A 38 -5.71 -7.06 -8.84
C SER A 38 -4.66 -8.17 -8.89
N LEU A 39 -3.91 -8.37 -7.82
CA LEU A 39 -2.94 -9.47 -7.65
C LEU A 39 -3.51 -10.66 -6.87
N ASP A 40 -4.79 -10.66 -6.52
CA ASP A 40 -5.41 -11.77 -5.81
C ASP A 40 -5.44 -13.03 -6.71
N GLY A 41 -5.10 -14.17 -6.12
CA GLY A 41 -4.99 -15.44 -6.85
C GLY A 41 -3.70 -15.66 -7.63
N PHE A 42 -2.79 -14.67 -7.70
CA PHE A 42 -1.49 -14.89 -8.33
C PHE A 42 -0.59 -15.78 -7.47
N SER A 43 0.03 -16.78 -8.10
CA SER A 43 1.04 -17.61 -7.43
C SER A 43 2.31 -16.79 -7.12
N PRO A 44 3.10 -17.19 -6.11
CA PRO A 44 4.39 -16.53 -5.82
C PRO A 44 5.34 -16.49 -7.02
N MET A 45 5.28 -17.48 -7.89
CA MET A 45 6.08 -17.51 -9.12
C MET A 45 5.61 -16.47 -10.13
N ALA A 46 4.30 -16.30 -10.30
CA ALA A 46 3.73 -15.28 -11.18
C ALA A 46 4.06 -13.87 -10.67
N LEU A 47 3.97 -13.64 -9.35
CA LEU A 47 4.36 -12.37 -8.74
C LEU A 47 5.84 -12.06 -8.94
N LYS A 48 6.74 -13.06 -8.79
CA LYS A 48 8.17 -12.89 -9.09
C LYS A 48 8.42 -12.54 -10.55
N LYS A 49 7.72 -13.19 -11.48
CA LYS A 49 7.83 -12.92 -12.92
C LYS A 49 7.40 -11.48 -13.20
N LYS A 50 6.23 -11.04 -12.67
CA LYS A 50 5.75 -9.66 -12.81
C LYS A 50 6.76 -8.65 -12.26
N ALA A 51 7.20 -8.82 -11.03
CA ALA A 51 8.19 -7.95 -10.42
C ALA A 51 9.49 -7.86 -11.24
N SER A 52 9.94 -8.99 -11.82
CA SER A 52 11.13 -9.01 -12.68
C SER A 52 10.93 -8.21 -13.97
N ILE A 53 9.74 -8.29 -14.59
CA ILE A 53 9.40 -7.52 -15.79
C ILE A 53 9.41 -6.02 -15.48
N TYR A 54 8.74 -5.62 -14.41
CA TYR A 54 8.70 -4.21 -13.98
C TYR A 54 10.09 -3.67 -13.58
N ASN A 55 10.91 -4.47 -12.88
CA ASN A 55 12.29 -4.07 -12.55
C ASN A 55 13.16 -3.87 -13.78
N LYS A 56 12.93 -4.60 -14.87
CA LYS A 56 13.62 -4.36 -16.14
C LYS A 56 13.11 -3.07 -16.82
N ALA A 57 11.81 -2.83 -16.77
CA ALA A 57 11.20 -1.65 -17.36
C ALA A 57 11.62 -0.37 -16.62
N ILE A 58 11.65 -0.40 -15.28
CA ILE A 58 12.04 0.75 -14.47
C ILE A 58 13.49 1.19 -14.68
N ALA A 59 14.35 0.31 -15.19
CA ALA A 59 15.72 0.67 -15.54
C ALA A 59 15.79 1.71 -16.69
N GLY A 60 14.74 1.79 -17.51
CA GLY A 60 14.61 2.79 -18.58
C GLY A 60 13.95 4.10 -18.13
N ASP A 61 13.23 4.09 -17.03
CA ASP A 61 12.56 5.25 -16.41
C ASP A 61 12.41 5.04 -14.89
N PRO A 62 13.49 5.29 -14.12
CA PRO A 62 13.50 5.05 -12.67
C PRO A 62 12.51 5.91 -11.87
N GLU A 63 12.06 7.01 -12.45
CA GLU A 63 11.13 7.97 -11.84
C GLU A 63 9.66 7.66 -12.14
N ASN A 64 9.38 6.55 -12.83
CA ASN A 64 8.02 6.15 -13.16
C ASN A 64 7.26 5.66 -11.90
N ASP A 65 6.36 6.50 -11.39
CA ASP A 65 5.60 6.25 -10.17
C ASP A 65 4.66 5.04 -10.31
N GLU A 66 3.98 4.87 -11.45
CA GLU A 66 3.08 3.72 -11.69
C GLU A 66 3.84 2.39 -11.72
N LEU A 67 5.06 2.35 -12.30
CA LEU A 67 5.90 1.16 -12.26
C LEU A 67 6.43 0.88 -10.86
N ASN A 68 6.88 1.91 -10.14
CA ASN A 68 7.33 1.79 -8.76
C ASN A 68 6.19 1.25 -7.86
N MET A 69 4.96 1.76 -8.01
CA MET A 69 3.77 1.24 -7.32
C MET A 69 3.50 -0.22 -7.67
N SER A 70 3.55 -0.57 -8.97
CA SER A 70 3.32 -1.96 -9.44
C SER A 70 4.33 -2.95 -8.85
N ILE A 71 5.60 -2.55 -8.78
CA ILE A 71 6.68 -3.35 -8.15
C ILE A 71 6.41 -3.50 -6.65
N ALA A 72 6.07 -2.40 -5.98
CA ALA A 72 5.78 -2.39 -4.54
C ALA A 72 4.62 -3.34 -4.19
N PHE A 73 3.54 -3.32 -4.96
CA PHE A 73 2.42 -4.24 -4.78
C PHE A 73 2.81 -5.72 -4.97
N CYS A 74 3.63 -6.02 -5.97
CA CYS A 74 4.16 -7.38 -6.13
C CYS A 74 4.98 -7.81 -4.90
N TYR A 75 5.84 -6.94 -4.38
CA TYR A 75 6.64 -7.23 -3.19
C TYR A 75 5.78 -7.35 -1.93
N MET A 76 4.76 -6.51 -1.75
CA MET A 76 3.81 -6.62 -0.63
C MET A 76 3.10 -7.98 -0.63
N LYS A 77 2.56 -8.42 -1.78
CA LYS A 77 1.90 -9.73 -1.91
C LYS A 77 2.83 -10.91 -1.62
N MET A 78 4.13 -10.72 -1.79
CA MET A 78 5.15 -11.72 -1.43
C MET A 78 5.68 -11.56 0.00
N ASN A 79 5.15 -10.64 0.81
CA ASN A 79 5.65 -10.26 2.14
C ASN A 79 7.13 -9.80 2.14
N LEU A 80 7.61 -9.27 1.02
CA LEU A 80 8.96 -8.73 0.86
C LEU A 80 8.96 -7.22 1.17
N TYR A 81 8.54 -6.87 2.38
CA TYR A 81 8.32 -5.48 2.80
C TYR A 81 9.56 -4.60 2.67
N ASP A 82 10.75 -5.13 2.97
CA ASP A 82 12.02 -4.38 2.84
C ASP A 82 12.34 -3.99 1.39
N LYS A 83 11.73 -4.65 0.41
CA LYS A 83 11.81 -4.30 -1.01
C LYS A 83 10.63 -3.42 -1.45
N ALA A 84 9.47 -3.57 -0.84
CA ALA A 84 8.29 -2.78 -1.17
C ALA A 84 8.42 -1.33 -0.73
N ILE A 85 8.94 -1.08 0.48
CA ILE A 85 9.06 0.26 1.07
C ILE A 85 9.83 1.22 0.15
N PRO A 86 11.06 0.92 -0.32
CA PRO A 86 11.79 1.83 -1.20
C PRO A 86 11.06 2.11 -2.52
N CYS A 87 10.26 1.16 -3.03
CA CYS A 87 9.48 1.37 -4.26
C CYS A 87 8.31 2.34 -4.01
N PHE A 88 7.62 2.24 -2.87
CA PHE A 88 6.60 3.22 -2.49
C PHE A 88 7.21 4.61 -2.28
N GLU A 89 8.36 4.70 -1.60
CA GLU A 89 9.04 5.96 -1.35
C GLU A 89 9.43 6.63 -2.68
N LYS A 90 9.96 5.88 -3.65
CA LYS A 90 10.23 6.41 -5.00
C LYS A 90 8.98 6.88 -5.73
N ALA A 91 7.89 6.11 -5.66
CA ALA A 91 6.62 6.53 -6.25
C ALA A 91 6.11 7.85 -5.63
N LEU A 92 6.32 8.06 -4.33
CA LEU A 92 5.94 9.27 -3.62
C LEU A 92 6.86 10.47 -3.92
N GLU A 93 8.14 10.26 -4.23
CA GLU A 93 9.05 11.32 -4.68
C GLU A 93 8.54 11.98 -5.97
N GLU A 94 7.96 11.18 -6.88
CA GLU A 94 7.47 11.66 -8.17
C GLU A 94 5.99 12.10 -8.12
N ASN A 95 5.20 11.44 -7.27
CA ASN A 95 3.75 11.69 -7.14
C ASN A 95 3.35 11.75 -5.67
N PHE A 96 3.65 12.88 -5.05
CA PHE A 96 3.33 13.14 -3.63
C PHE A 96 1.83 13.29 -3.34
N ASP A 97 0.97 13.39 -4.36
CA ASP A 97 -0.50 13.46 -4.22
C ASP A 97 -1.16 12.06 -4.29
N ASN A 98 -0.39 10.98 -4.21
CA ASN A 98 -0.90 9.62 -4.24
C ASN A 98 -1.21 9.11 -2.82
N ALA A 99 -2.46 9.29 -2.36
CA ALA A 99 -2.90 8.84 -1.04
C ALA A 99 -2.74 7.32 -0.81
N ASP A 100 -2.99 6.52 -1.85
CA ASP A 100 -2.86 5.06 -1.76
C ASP A 100 -1.39 4.64 -1.57
N ALA A 101 -0.43 5.34 -2.19
CA ALA A 101 0.99 5.06 -1.99
C ALA A 101 1.41 5.27 -0.52
N TYR A 102 0.98 6.36 0.10
CA TYR A 102 1.20 6.59 1.53
C TYR A 102 0.55 5.51 2.40
N PHE A 103 -0.70 5.16 2.13
CA PHE A 103 -1.43 4.15 2.89
C PHE A 103 -0.74 2.77 2.84
N TYR A 104 -0.38 2.31 1.65
CA TYR A 104 0.30 1.01 1.51
C TYR A 104 1.75 1.04 2.03
N ALA A 105 2.45 2.15 1.90
CA ALA A 105 3.77 2.34 2.52
C ALA A 105 3.68 2.24 4.06
N ALA A 106 2.67 2.88 4.66
CA ALA A 106 2.42 2.79 6.10
C ALA A 106 2.17 1.34 6.55
N ILE A 107 1.40 0.56 5.78
CA ILE A 107 1.16 -0.87 6.05
C ILE A 107 2.47 -1.66 5.94
N ALA A 108 3.26 -1.43 4.88
CA ALA A 108 4.52 -2.13 4.64
C ALA A 108 5.54 -1.89 5.77
N LEU A 109 5.56 -0.72 6.39
CA LEU A 109 6.45 -0.37 7.50
C LEU A 109 6.29 -1.28 8.72
N LEU A 110 5.09 -1.81 8.97
CA LEU A 110 4.85 -2.75 10.07
C LEU A 110 5.35 -4.18 9.78
N LYS A 111 5.67 -4.50 8.52
CA LYS A 111 6.25 -5.78 8.09
C LYS A 111 5.49 -7.02 8.60
N GLY A 112 4.16 -6.97 8.59
CA GLY A 112 3.31 -8.05 9.07
C GLY A 112 3.33 -8.26 10.60
N LYS A 113 3.75 -7.26 11.36
CA LYS A 113 3.83 -7.31 12.84
C LYS A 113 2.80 -6.39 13.47
N LYS A 114 2.39 -6.70 14.70
CA LYS A 114 1.58 -5.80 15.51
C LYS A 114 2.33 -4.48 15.75
N ALA A 115 1.60 -3.36 15.73
CA ALA A 115 2.18 -2.05 16.01
C ALA A 115 2.86 -2.00 17.39
N PHE A 116 2.30 -2.71 18.37
CA PHE A 116 2.86 -2.84 19.72
C PHE A 116 4.34 -3.27 19.74
N LEU A 117 4.75 -4.12 18.80
CA LEU A 117 6.11 -4.67 18.72
C LEU A 117 7.09 -3.79 17.92
N SER A 118 6.59 -2.73 17.30
CA SER A 118 7.41 -1.86 16.45
C SER A 118 8.16 -0.80 17.25
N PRO A 119 9.36 -0.37 16.79
CA PRO A 119 10.06 0.78 17.35
C PRO A 119 9.25 2.08 17.22
N ARG A 120 9.50 3.05 18.10
CA ARG A 120 8.81 4.33 18.11
C ARG A 120 8.96 5.11 16.80
N GLU A 121 10.15 5.08 16.23
CA GLU A 121 10.48 5.75 14.97
C GLU A 121 9.63 5.20 13.82
N VAL A 122 9.44 3.88 13.76
CA VAL A 122 8.58 3.24 12.76
C VAL A 122 7.12 3.69 12.94
N ILE A 123 6.62 3.70 14.19
CA ILE A 123 5.25 4.13 14.48
C ILE A 123 5.05 5.61 14.11
N ASN A 124 6.03 6.46 14.39
CA ASN A 124 5.94 7.87 14.00
C ASN A 124 5.85 8.03 12.48
N LYS A 125 6.67 7.29 11.71
CA LYS A 125 6.62 7.30 10.24
C LYS A 125 5.31 6.71 9.68
N VAL A 126 4.78 5.68 10.32
CA VAL A 126 3.44 5.13 9.97
C VAL A 126 2.35 6.19 10.15
N ILE A 127 2.36 6.91 11.27
CA ILE A 127 1.38 7.98 11.52
C ILE A 127 1.54 9.11 10.49
N GLU A 128 2.77 9.55 10.23
CA GLU A 128 3.07 10.58 9.22
C GLU A 128 2.48 10.20 7.85
N TYR A 129 2.66 8.96 7.42
CA TYR A 129 2.12 8.48 6.14
C TYR A 129 0.59 8.38 6.14
N ILE A 130 -0.02 7.92 7.23
CA ILE A 130 -1.49 7.89 7.35
C ILE A 130 -2.05 9.32 7.33
N ASP A 131 -1.42 10.25 8.03
CA ASP A 131 -1.84 11.65 8.07
C ASP A 131 -1.70 12.29 6.68
N ALA A 132 -0.60 12.03 5.96
CA ALA A 132 -0.43 12.48 4.58
C ALA A 132 -1.54 11.93 3.66
N ALA A 133 -1.85 10.64 3.74
CA ALA A 133 -2.96 10.05 2.98
C ALA A 133 -4.30 10.74 3.29
N ASN A 134 -4.59 11.03 4.57
CA ASN A 134 -5.82 11.74 4.99
C ASN A 134 -5.86 13.20 4.54
N MET A 135 -4.72 13.85 4.33
CA MET A 135 -4.67 15.22 3.80
C MET A 135 -4.97 15.28 2.31
N ILE A 136 -4.60 14.25 1.56
CA ILE A 136 -4.82 14.15 0.11
C ILE A 136 -6.25 13.68 -0.17
N GLU A 137 -6.67 12.62 0.50
CA GLU A 137 -8.00 12.04 0.31
C GLU A 137 -8.56 11.56 1.64
N THR A 138 -9.79 11.93 1.95
CA THR A 138 -10.47 11.53 3.18
C THR A 138 -11.20 10.21 2.98
N LYS A 139 -10.62 9.11 3.50
CA LYS A 139 -11.21 7.77 3.48
C LYS A 139 -11.37 7.21 4.90
N GLY A 140 -12.50 6.55 5.18
CA GLY A 140 -12.75 5.92 6.49
C GLY A 140 -11.67 4.92 6.89
N ILE A 141 -11.13 4.18 5.93
CA ILE A 141 -10.10 3.17 6.20
C ILE A 141 -8.77 3.78 6.69
N TYR A 142 -8.41 4.99 6.26
CA TYR A 142 -7.19 5.66 6.72
C TYR A 142 -7.31 6.05 8.20
N TYR A 143 -8.46 6.62 8.60
CA TYR A 143 -8.74 6.93 10.00
C TYR A 143 -8.87 5.66 10.87
N TYR A 144 -9.41 4.59 10.33
CA TYR A 144 -9.49 3.32 11.06
C TYR A 144 -8.10 2.68 11.25
N TYR A 145 -7.21 2.80 10.25
CA TYR A 145 -5.83 2.37 10.41
C TYR A 145 -5.11 3.20 11.47
N LEU A 146 -5.32 4.52 11.50
CA LEU A 146 -4.82 5.37 12.57
C LEU A 146 -5.37 4.93 13.94
N ALA A 147 -6.66 4.58 14.02
CA ALA A 147 -7.25 4.05 15.26
C ALA A 147 -6.57 2.76 15.73
N TYR A 148 -6.25 1.84 14.81
CA TYR A 148 -5.49 0.64 15.14
C TYR A 148 -4.11 0.98 15.73
N ILE A 149 -3.35 1.92 15.12
CA ILE A 149 -2.05 2.35 15.64
C ILE A 149 -2.19 3.00 17.01
N LYS A 150 -3.19 3.90 17.19
CA LYS A 150 -3.45 4.58 18.46
C LYS A 150 -3.85 3.59 19.57
N TYR A 151 -4.62 2.56 19.25
CA TYR A 151 -4.95 1.50 20.19
C TYR A 151 -3.75 0.58 20.48
N ASP A 152 -3.25 -0.12 19.44
CA ASP A 152 -2.29 -1.22 19.62
C ASP A 152 -0.92 -0.76 20.13
N TYR A 153 -0.48 0.45 19.78
CA TYR A 153 0.79 0.99 20.25
C TYR A 153 0.66 1.89 21.47
N PHE A 154 -0.27 2.87 21.46
CA PHE A 154 -0.32 3.89 22.51
C PHE A 154 -1.19 3.44 23.70
N GLU A 155 -2.45 3.09 23.48
CA GLU A 155 -3.37 2.71 24.56
C GLU A 155 -2.86 1.50 25.34
N ARG A 156 -2.44 0.44 24.65
CA ARG A 156 -1.91 -0.78 25.28
C ARG A 156 -0.60 -0.57 26.04
N LYS A 157 0.16 0.48 25.72
CA LYS A 157 1.36 0.89 26.45
C LYS A 157 1.10 1.98 27.47
N SER A 158 -0.16 2.34 27.72
CA SER A 158 -0.56 3.44 28.60
C SER A 158 0.08 4.78 28.24
N LEU A 159 0.29 5.04 26.94
CA LEU A 159 0.83 6.28 26.42
C LEU A 159 -0.31 7.21 25.98
N ASN A 160 -0.27 8.45 26.42
CA ASN A 160 -1.22 9.46 25.97
C ASN A 160 -0.94 9.83 24.51
N SER A 161 -2.00 9.91 23.71
CA SER A 161 -1.92 10.27 22.29
C SER A 161 -3.21 10.96 21.84
N ALA A 162 -3.09 12.14 21.28
CA ALA A 162 -4.20 12.83 20.63
C ALA A 162 -4.02 12.75 19.09
N PRO A 163 -5.09 12.51 18.32
CA PRO A 163 -6.38 12.01 18.79
C PRO A 163 -6.24 10.61 19.41
N ASN A 164 -7.15 10.23 20.32
CA ASN A 164 -7.19 8.86 20.83
C ASN A 164 -7.88 7.92 19.82
N TYR A 165 -7.78 6.60 20.03
CA TYR A 165 -8.29 5.63 19.06
C TYR A 165 -9.82 5.70 18.86
N ARG A 166 -10.61 6.08 19.89
CA ARG A 166 -12.07 6.22 19.80
C ARG A 166 -12.47 7.40 18.93
N GLU A 167 -11.74 8.52 19.05
CA GLU A 167 -11.92 9.69 18.17
C GLU A 167 -11.61 9.35 16.72
N CYS A 168 -10.56 8.55 16.48
CA CYS A 168 -10.22 8.08 15.14
C CYS A 168 -11.30 7.14 14.57
N ILE A 169 -11.86 6.22 15.38
CA ILE A 169 -12.98 5.35 14.95
C ILE A 169 -14.19 6.20 14.55
N LYS A 170 -14.56 7.20 15.38
CA LYS A 170 -15.68 8.08 15.07
C LYS A 170 -15.49 8.75 13.71
N LYS A 171 -14.30 9.33 13.46
CA LYS A 171 -13.97 9.92 12.16
C LYS A 171 -14.04 8.90 11.02
N ALA A 172 -13.56 7.68 11.25
CA ALA A 172 -13.60 6.63 10.25
C ALA A 172 -15.04 6.33 9.81
N LEU A 173 -15.97 6.23 10.78
CA LEU A 173 -17.39 6.01 10.52
C LEU A 173 -18.03 7.19 9.76
N ASP A 174 -17.72 8.41 10.18
CA ASP A 174 -18.21 9.63 9.52
C ASP A 174 -17.73 9.72 8.06
N CYS A 175 -16.61 9.06 7.72
CA CYS A 175 -16.01 9.01 6.38
C CYS A 175 -16.38 7.74 5.57
N GLY A 176 -17.41 7.01 5.97
CA GLY A 176 -17.97 5.91 5.17
C GLY A 176 -17.18 4.61 5.24
N LEU A 177 -16.60 4.27 6.40
CA LEU A 177 -15.93 2.99 6.63
C LEU A 177 -16.89 1.80 6.48
N SER A 178 -16.46 0.76 5.77
CA SER A 178 -17.20 -0.51 5.64
C SER A 178 -16.48 -1.67 6.35
N ASP A 179 -17.23 -2.73 6.68
CA ASP A 179 -16.64 -3.96 7.25
C ASP A 179 -15.66 -4.63 6.27
N ALA A 180 -15.92 -4.54 4.97
CA ALA A 180 -15.04 -5.08 3.93
C ALA A 180 -13.67 -4.36 3.91
N ASP A 181 -13.67 -3.03 4.12
CA ASP A 181 -12.43 -2.25 4.21
C ASP A 181 -11.61 -2.69 5.43
N ILE A 182 -12.29 -2.92 6.56
CA ILE A 182 -11.65 -3.37 7.81
C ILE A 182 -11.03 -4.76 7.62
N GLU A 183 -11.76 -5.69 7.04
CA GLU A 183 -11.26 -7.04 6.77
C GLU A 183 -10.05 -6.99 5.84
N THR A 184 -10.13 -6.20 4.78
CA THR A 184 -9.02 -5.98 3.85
C THR A 184 -7.79 -5.44 4.57
N LEU A 185 -7.96 -4.43 5.45
CA LEU A 185 -6.84 -3.86 6.21
C LEU A 185 -6.13 -4.91 7.08
N TYR A 186 -6.87 -5.71 7.86
CA TYR A 186 -6.24 -6.72 8.73
C TYR A 186 -5.59 -7.85 7.94
N ASN A 187 -6.16 -8.22 6.80
CA ASN A 187 -5.52 -9.16 5.85
C ASN A 187 -4.18 -8.60 5.35
N LEU A 188 -4.11 -7.31 5.03
CA LEU A 188 -2.89 -6.63 4.58
C LEU A 188 -1.86 -6.47 5.70
N LEU A 189 -2.31 -6.15 6.90
CA LEU A 189 -1.45 -6.05 8.09
C LEU A 189 -0.90 -7.40 8.54
N GLY A 190 -1.57 -8.51 8.19
CA GLY A 190 -1.20 -9.86 8.63
C GLY A 190 -1.34 -10.06 10.15
N VAL A 191 -2.26 -9.34 10.79
CA VAL A 191 -2.50 -9.41 12.25
C VAL A 191 -3.99 -9.57 12.54
N GLU A 192 -4.31 -10.14 13.70
CA GLU A 192 -5.69 -10.25 14.15
C GLU A 192 -6.26 -8.89 14.60
N ARG A 193 -7.52 -8.65 14.29
CA ARG A 193 -8.26 -7.48 14.76
C ARG A 193 -8.47 -7.52 16.27
N PRO A 194 -8.03 -6.50 17.02
CA PRO A 194 -8.30 -6.38 18.45
C PRO A 194 -9.79 -6.33 18.74
N THR A 195 -10.20 -6.95 19.87
CA THR A 195 -11.61 -6.98 20.29
C THR A 195 -12.18 -5.60 20.56
N GLU A 196 -11.34 -4.68 21.04
CA GLU A 196 -11.69 -3.30 21.37
C GLU A 196 -11.95 -2.42 20.14
N LEU A 197 -11.52 -2.88 18.98
CA LEU A 197 -11.76 -2.22 17.68
C LEU A 197 -12.89 -2.90 16.87
N LYS A 198 -13.56 -3.92 17.44
CA LYS A 198 -14.79 -4.50 16.86
C LYS A 198 -15.93 -3.52 17.11
N MET A 199 -16.56 -3.11 16.02
CA MET A 199 -17.74 -2.23 16.03
C MET A 199 -19.00 -3.07 15.99
#